data_5dad3eb143b07a6db751565bd0a3369a
#
_entry.id   5dad3eb143b07a6db751565bd0a3369a
#
_cell.length_a   1.000
_cell.length_b   1.000
_cell.length_c   1.000
_cell.angle_alpha   90.00
_cell.angle_beta   90.00
_cell.angle_gamma   90.00
#
_symmetry.space_group_name_H-M   'P 1'
#
loop_
_entity.id
_entity.type
_entity.pdbx_description
1 polymer ?
#
loop_
_entity_poly.entity_id
_entity_poly.type
_entity_poly.pdbx_seq_one_letter_code
_entity_poly.pdbx_strand_id
1 'polypeptide(L)' 'MKTFEGKLVSQNIKVGIVAARFNEFITSKLLSGAMDGLLRHDVQDADIHVAWVPGAFEIPLVASKMAKSGKYDAVICLVP' A
#
# COMPACT_ATOMS: atom_id res chain seq x y z
N MET A 1 4.51 7.84 -15.80
CA MET A 1 4.83 6.91 -14.70
C MET A 1 6.14 7.34 -14.07
N LYS A 2 6.13 7.48 -12.78
CA LYS A 2 7.34 7.79 -12.05
C LYS A 2 8.17 6.53 -11.91
N THR A 3 9.37 6.56 -12.42
CA THR A 3 10.30 5.46 -12.30
C THR A 3 11.25 5.76 -11.16
N PHE A 4 11.27 4.91 -10.16
CA PHE A 4 12.22 5.03 -9.07
C PHE A 4 13.41 4.15 -9.37
N GLU A 5 14.44 4.73 -9.96
CA GLU A 5 15.66 4.01 -10.23
C GLU A 5 16.68 4.26 -9.14
N GLY A 6 17.22 3.17 -8.61
CA GLY A 6 18.39 3.20 -7.75
C GLY A 6 18.17 3.62 -6.33
N LYS A 7 17.37 4.60 -6.05
CA LYS A 7 17.12 5.03 -4.68
C LYS A 7 15.67 5.42 -4.52
N LEU A 8 14.94 4.62 -3.79
CA LEU A 8 13.71 5.07 -3.19
C LEU A 8 14.10 5.95 -1.99
N VAL A 9 14.45 7.18 -2.29
CA VAL A 9 14.56 8.16 -1.22
C VAL A 9 13.17 8.74 -1.07
N SER A 10 12.46 8.25 -0.09
CA SER A 10 11.14 8.76 0.18
C SER A 10 11.24 9.86 1.22
N GLN A 11 11.25 11.08 0.76
CA GLN A 11 10.98 12.20 1.65
C GLN A 11 9.51 12.54 1.51
N ASN A 12 8.77 12.29 2.60
CA ASN A 12 7.35 12.65 2.70
C ASN A 12 6.45 11.93 1.69
N ILE A 13 6.83 10.73 1.28
CA ILE A 13 5.98 9.90 0.43
C ILE A 13 4.90 9.26 1.29
N LYS A 14 3.65 9.39 0.86
CA LYS A 14 2.51 8.77 1.51
C LYS A 14 2.03 7.60 0.68
N VAL A 15 1.87 6.46 1.32
CA VAL A 15 1.50 5.21 0.66
C VAL A 15 0.20 4.69 1.24
N GLY A 16 -0.74 4.38 0.36
CA GLY A 16 -1.97 3.69 0.73
C GLY A 16 -1.84 2.21 0.37
N ILE A 17 -2.24 1.34 1.28
CA ILE A 17 -2.26 -0.10 1.04
C ILE A 17 -3.69 -0.58 1.17
N VAL A 18 -4.18 -1.29 0.15
CA VAL A 18 -5.50 -1.94 0.19
C VAL A 18 -5.27 -3.44 0.30
N ALA A 19 -5.75 -4.03 1.38
CA ALA A 19 -5.54 -5.45 1.67
C ALA A 19 -6.88 -6.18 1.80
N ALA A 20 -7.01 -7.32 1.11
CA ALA A 20 -8.21 -8.13 1.19
C ALA A 20 -8.18 -9.02 2.43
N ARG A 21 -9.31 -9.08 3.16
CA ARG A 21 -9.45 -9.96 4.32
C ARG A 21 -9.61 -11.42 3.91
N PHE A 22 -10.04 -11.67 2.69
CA PHE A 22 -10.11 -13.03 2.19
C PHE A 22 -8.73 -13.66 2.24
N ASN A 23 -8.63 -14.80 2.89
CA ASN A 23 -7.35 -15.47 3.14
C ASN A 23 -6.36 -14.57 3.92
N GLU A 24 -6.81 -14.10 5.06
CA GLU A 24 -6.10 -13.09 5.87
C GLU A 24 -4.70 -13.52 6.27
N PHE A 25 -4.48 -14.82 6.46
CA PHE A 25 -3.16 -15.35 6.81
C PHE A 25 -2.11 -15.00 5.75
N ILE A 26 -2.43 -15.24 4.48
CA ILE A 26 -1.54 -14.93 3.37
C ILE A 26 -1.41 -13.42 3.18
N THR A 27 -2.53 -12.72 3.23
CA THR A 27 -2.54 -11.27 3.04
C THR A 27 -1.75 -10.56 4.14
N SER A 28 -1.82 -11.06 5.38
CA SER A 28 -1.03 -10.50 6.48
C SER A 28 0.47 -10.66 6.25
N LYS A 29 0.89 -11.77 5.65
CA LYS A 29 2.30 -11.95 5.29
C LYS A 29 2.72 -10.99 4.18
N LEU A 30 1.87 -10.79 3.18
CA LEU A 30 2.12 -9.83 2.12
C LEU A 30 2.22 -8.41 2.68
N LEU A 31 1.33 -8.06 3.60
CA LEU A 31 1.35 -6.76 4.25
C LEU A 31 2.64 -6.57 5.05
N SER A 32 3.05 -7.57 5.80
CA SER A 32 4.28 -7.51 6.58
C SER A 32 5.49 -7.28 5.68
N GLY A 33 5.56 -7.97 4.52
CA GLY A 33 6.63 -7.78 3.55
C GLY A 33 6.60 -6.38 2.93
N ALA A 34 5.41 -5.88 2.60
CA ALA A 34 5.28 -4.55 2.03
C ALA A 34 5.69 -3.47 3.05
N MET A 35 5.25 -3.60 4.30
CA MET A 35 5.63 -2.68 5.38
C MET A 35 7.14 -2.68 5.60
N ASP A 36 7.74 -3.85 5.66
CA ASP A 36 9.18 -3.97 5.85
C ASP A 36 9.95 -3.28 4.72
N GLY A 37 9.52 -3.50 3.48
CA GLY A 37 10.14 -2.86 2.32
C GLY A 37 10.03 -1.34 2.36
N LEU A 38 8.85 -0.83 2.69
CA LEU A 38 8.62 0.62 2.77
C LEU A 38 9.45 1.25 3.88
N LEU A 39 9.47 0.63 5.07
CA LEU A 39 10.24 1.16 6.19
C LEU A 39 11.74 1.15 5.92
N ARG A 40 12.24 0.15 5.20
CA ARG A 40 13.66 0.11 4.80
C ARG A 40 14.03 1.23 3.83
N HIS A 41 13.06 1.74 3.08
CA HIS A 41 13.27 2.84 2.14
C HIS A 41 12.85 4.18 2.74
N ASP A 42 12.87 4.28 4.05
CA ASP A 42 12.64 5.51 4.81
C ASP A 42 11.24 6.11 4.70
N VAL A 43 10.24 5.31 4.31
CA VAL A 43 8.85 5.74 4.41
C VAL A 43 8.47 5.71 5.89
N GLN A 44 7.94 6.81 6.40
CA GLN A 44 7.54 6.90 7.79
C GLN A 44 6.30 6.03 8.04
N ASP A 45 6.27 5.37 9.18
CA ASP A 45 5.12 4.54 9.54
C ASP A 45 3.81 5.33 9.49
N ALA A 46 3.84 6.58 9.96
CA ALA A 46 2.66 7.45 9.95
C ALA A 46 2.17 7.80 8.54
N ASP A 47 3.00 7.64 7.54
CA ASP A 47 2.67 7.92 6.14
C ASP A 47 2.18 6.69 5.39
N ILE A 48 2.02 5.57 6.08
CA ILE A 48 1.50 4.33 5.50
C ILE A 48 0.11 4.08 6.07
N HIS A 49 -0.89 4.09 5.20
CA HIS A 49 -2.28 3.86 5.61
C HIS A 49 -2.78 2.56 4.99
N VAL A 50 -3.33 1.69 5.81
CA VAL A 50 -3.84 0.40 5.37
C VAL A 50 -5.36 0.39 5.43
N ALA A 51 -5.99 0.06 4.31
CA ALA A 51 -7.43 -0.16 4.24
C ALA A 51 -7.70 -1.64 4.01
N TRP A 52 -8.43 -2.26 4.92
CA TRP A 52 -8.85 -3.66 4.79
C TRP A 52 -10.21 -3.72 4.11
N VAL A 53 -10.34 -4.58 3.12
CA VAL A 53 -11.60 -4.80 2.42
C VAL A 53 -12.00 -6.27 2.54
N PRO A 54 -13.33 -6.57 2.52
CA PRO A 54 -13.80 -7.95 2.74
C PRO A 54 -13.31 -8.95 1.69
N GLY A 55 -13.21 -8.53 0.45
CA GLY A 55 -12.79 -9.43 -0.63
C GLY A 55 -12.09 -8.70 -1.74
N ALA A 56 -11.56 -9.48 -2.69
CA ALA A 56 -10.77 -8.94 -3.80
C ALA A 56 -11.59 -8.02 -4.71
N PHE A 57 -12.90 -8.20 -4.78
CA PHE A 57 -13.75 -7.38 -5.64
C PHE A 57 -13.85 -5.94 -5.19
N GLU A 58 -13.64 -5.65 -3.92
CA GLU A 58 -13.68 -4.30 -3.38
C GLU A 58 -12.37 -3.55 -3.57
N ILE A 59 -11.28 -4.26 -3.88
CA ILE A 59 -9.97 -3.64 -4.03
C ILE A 59 -9.95 -2.55 -5.09
N PRO A 60 -10.47 -2.77 -6.32
CA PRO A 60 -10.43 -1.73 -7.34
C PRO A 60 -11.16 -0.46 -6.92
N LEU A 61 -12.30 -0.61 -6.24
CA LEU A 61 -13.09 0.54 -5.80
C LEU A 61 -12.34 1.35 -4.75
N VAL A 62 -11.83 0.71 -3.73
CA VAL A 62 -11.12 1.39 -2.64
C VAL A 62 -9.80 1.96 -3.14
N ALA A 63 -9.06 1.21 -3.94
CA ALA A 63 -7.81 1.69 -4.53
C ALA A 63 -8.05 2.92 -5.41
N SER A 64 -9.10 2.92 -6.20
CA SER A 64 -9.46 4.06 -7.03
C SER A 64 -9.78 5.29 -6.18
N LYS A 65 -10.53 5.12 -5.10
CA LYS A 65 -10.84 6.22 -4.19
C LYS A 65 -9.59 6.77 -3.52
N MET A 66 -8.69 5.91 -3.09
CA MET A 66 -7.43 6.33 -2.50
C MET A 66 -6.56 7.09 -3.50
N ALA A 67 -6.47 6.57 -4.72
CA ALA A 67 -5.69 7.23 -5.77
C ALA A 67 -6.25 8.60 -6.13
N LYS A 68 -7.57 8.72 -6.19
CA LYS A 68 -8.23 9.97 -6.54
C LYS A 68 -8.27 10.99 -5.40
N SER A 69 -8.02 10.56 -4.18
CA SER A 69 -8.05 11.45 -3.02
C SER A 69 -6.96 12.50 -3.04
N GLY A 70 -5.88 12.26 -3.78
CA GLY A 70 -4.72 13.12 -3.80
C GLY A 70 -3.86 13.05 -2.56
N LYS A 71 -4.18 12.14 -1.63
CA LYS A 71 -3.48 12.01 -0.36
C LYS A 71 -2.29 11.07 -0.41
N TYR A 72 -2.19 10.25 -1.46
CA TYR A 72 -1.17 9.21 -1.55
C TYR A 72 -0.35 9.36 -2.82
N ASP A 73 0.94 9.16 -2.69
CA ASP A 73 1.86 9.15 -3.83
C ASP A 73 1.85 7.80 -4.55
N ALA A 74 1.46 6.75 -3.83
CA ALA A 74 1.34 5.41 -4.37
C ALA A 74 0.25 4.64 -3.65
N VAL A 75 -0.39 3.71 -4.35
CA VAL A 75 -1.37 2.78 -3.76
C VAL A 75 -0.95 1.37 -4.12
N ILE A 76 -0.83 0.53 -3.09
CA ILE A 76 -0.44 -0.87 -3.23
C ILE A 76 -1.64 -1.74 -2.93
N CYS A 77 -1.93 -2.69 -3.81
CA CYS A 77 -3.02 -3.64 -3.61
C CYS A 77 -2.45 -5.00 -3.27
N LEU A 78 -2.88 -5.58 -2.15
CA LEU A 78 -2.44 -6.90 -1.72
C LEU A 78 -3.57 -7.89 -1.89
N VAL A 79 -3.40 -8.80 -2.83
CA VAL A 79 -4.37 -9.83 -3.18
C VAL A 79 -3.68 -11.19 -3.07
N PRO A 80 -4.30 -12.15 -2.37
CA PRO A 80 -3.74 -13.49 -2.31
C PRO A 80 -3.67 -14.18 -3.66
#